data_b19878e068dea02a2ef36faba74630c8
#
_entry.id   b19878e068dea02a2ef36faba74630c8
#
_cell.length_a   1.000
_cell.length_b   1.000
_cell.length_c   1.000
_cell.angle_alpha   90.00
_cell.angle_beta   90.00
_cell.angle_gamma   90.00
#
_symmetry.space_group_name_H-M   'P 1'
#
loop_
_entity.id
_entity.type
_entity.pdbx_description
1 polymer ?
#
loop_
_entity_poly.entity_id
_entity_poly.type
_entity_poly.pdbx_seq_one_letter_code
_entity_poly.pdbx_strand_id
1 'polypeptide(L)'
;SENLKKGVPMATPVFDGANEEEIKHMLGLAELPLSGQTKLFDGRTGDEFDREVTVGYMYMLKLNHLVDDKMHARSTGPYSLVTQQPLGGKAQFGGQRFGEMEVWALEAYGASYTLQEMLTVKSDDVNGRTKMYKNIVDDDHKMEPGMPESFNVLLKEMRSLGIDIELEHD
;
A
#
# COMPACT_ATOMS: atom_id res chain seq x y z
N SER A 1 -20.62 36.16 23.57
CA SER A 1 -21.29 34.95 24.12
C SER A 1 -22.73 34.80 23.70
N GLU A 2 -23.55 35.86 23.62
CA GLU A 2 -24.93 35.79 23.10
C GLU A 2 -24.96 35.50 21.57
N ASN A 3 -24.03 36.08 20.82
CA ASN A 3 -23.90 35.81 19.38
C ASN A 3 -23.45 34.36 19.10
N LEU A 4 -22.62 33.77 19.94
CA LEU A 4 -22.25 32.34 19.86
C LEU A 4 -23.44 31.42 20.12
N LYS A 5 -24.35 31.79 21.01
CA LYS A 5 -25.58 31.02 21.28
C LYS A 5 -26.58 31.06 20.14
N LYS A 6 -26.62 32.16 19.40
CA LYS A 6 -27.54 32.34 18.26
C LYS A 6 -26.97 31.88 16.93
N GLY A 7 -25.64 31.72 16.84
CA GLY A 7 -24.92 31.36 15.61
C GLY A 7 -25.18 32.36 14.46
N VAL A 8 -24.19 33.14 14.10
CA VAL A 8 -24.27 34.03 12.93
C VAL A 8 -23.69 33.29 11.74
N PRO A 9 -24.49 32.94 10.71
CA PRO A 9 -23.98 32.31 9.52
C PRO A 9 -23.05 33.28 8.77
N MET A 10 -21.87 32.80 8.39
CA MET A 10 -20.86 33.56 7.64
C MET A 10 -20.57 32.83 6.33
N ALA A 11 -20.43 33.59 5.24
CA ALA A 11 -20.06 33.07 3.94
C ALA A 11 -18.66 33.53 3.57
N THR A 12 -17.77 32.59 3.28
CA THR A 12 -16.43 32.84 2.77
C THR A 12 -16.25 32.14 1.43
N PRO A 13 -16.54 32.82 0.29
CA PRO A 13 -16.31 32.25 -1.04
C PRO A 13 -14.84 31.86 -1.23
N VAL A 14 -14.57 30.87 -2.07
CA VAL A 14 -13.24 30.31 -2.27
C VAL A 14 -12.21 31.36 -2.73
N PHE A 15 -12.62 32.31 -3.57
CA PHE A 15 -11.75 33.35 -4.11
C PHE A 15 -11.91 34.73 -3.45
N ASP A 16 -12.81 34.85 -2.49
CA ASP A 16 -13.08 36.06 -1.70
C ASP A 16 -13.24 35.68 -0.23
N GLY A 17 -12.19 35.04 0.30
CA GLY A 17 -12.13 34.58 1.68
C GLY A 17 -11.87 35.72 2.66
N ALA A 18 -12.11 35.47 3.96
CA ALA A 18 -11.83 36.42 5.02
C ALA A 18 -10.33 36.65 5.16
N ASN A 19 -9.96 37.92 5.35
CA ASN A 19 -8.60 38.38 5.67
C ASN A 19 -8.27 38.18 7.16
N GLU A 20 -6.99 38.16 7.50
CA GLU A 20 -6.54 37.98 8.89
C GLU A 20 -7.14 39.01 9.84
N GLU A 21 -7.22 40.27 9.39
CA GLU A 21 -7.77 41.38 10.17
C GLU A 21 -9.25 41.19 10.45
N GLU A 22 -10.01 40.72 9.45
CA GLU A 22 -11.43 40.42 9.59
C GLU A 22 -11.67 39.26 10.57
N ILE A 23 -10.84 38.22 10.51
CA ILE A 23 -10.89 37.09 11.45
C ILE A 23 -10.62 37.57 12.87
N LYS A 24 -9.58 38.36 13.09
CA LYS A 24 -9.26 38.92 14.40
C LYS A 24 -10.38 39.82 14.92
N HIS A 25 -10.95 40.63 14.06
CA HIS A 25 -12.10 41.47 14.42
C HIS A 25 -13.30 40.63 14.88
N MET A 26 -13.61 39.56 14.15
CA MET A 26 -14.70 38.64 14.50
C MET A 26 -14.45 37.87 15.79
N LEU A 27 -13.18 37.45 16.02
CA LEU A 27 -12.80 36.81 17.28
C LEU A 27 -12.97 37.80 18.46
N GLY A 28 -12.59 39.08 18.29
CA GLY A 28 -12.82 40.11 19.28
C GLY A 28 -14.29 40.35 19.59
N LEU A 29 -15.15 40.39 18.56
CA LEU A 29 -16.61 40.49 18.73
C LEU A 29 -17.22 39.31 19.46
N ALA A 30 -16.60 38.13 19.32
CA ALA A 30 -17.02 36.90 20.00
C ALA A 30 -16.44 36.80 21.44
N GLU A 31 -15.64 37.76 21.88
CA GLU A 31 -14.94 37.72 23.19
C GLU A 31 -13.99 36.51 23.30
N LEU A 32 -13.41 36.06 22.18
CA LEU A 32 -12.43 34.98 22.09
C LEU A 32 -11.01 35.53 21.97
N PRO A 33 -10.00 34.75 22.37
CA PRO A 33 -8.59 35.16 22.17
C PRO A 33 -8.32 35.42 20.69
N LEU A 34 -7.62 36.51 20.38
CA LEU A 34 -7.30 36.90 19.00
C LEU A 34 -6.37 35.90 18.28
N SER A 35 -5.64 35.11 19.06
CA SER A 35 -4.83 33.98 18.54
C SER A 35 -5.68 32.78 18.06
N GLY A 36 -6.93 32.68 18.49
CA GLY A 36 -7.77 31.53 18.28
C GLY A 36 -7.29 30.24 19.01
N GLN A 37 -6.33 30.39 19.91
CA GLN A 37 -5.72 29.29 20.65
C GLN A 37 -6.19 29.28 22.10
N THR A 38 -6.24 28.12 22.68
CA THR A 38 -6.59 27.93 24.09
C THR A 38 -5.78 26.81 24.71
N LYS A 39 -5.70 26.81 26.03
CA LYS A 39 -5.06 25.72 26.77
C LYS A 39 -5.95 24.50 26.78
N LEU A 40 -5.37 23.38 26.43
CA LEU A 40 -6.02 22.08 26.45
C LEU A 40 -5.31 21.12 27.40
N PHE A 41 -6.03 20.13 27.86
CA PHE A 41 -5.54 19.07 28.74
C PHE A 41 -5.68 17.70 28.07
N ASP A 42 -4.73 16.79 28.31
CA ASP A 42 -4.86 15.40 27.88
C ASP A 42 -5.95 14.72 28.73
N GLY A 43 -6.98 14.24 28.05
CA GLY A 43 -8.11 13.55 28.71
C GLY A 43 -7.76 12.23 29.41
N ARG A 44 -6.58 11.67 29.17
CA ARG A 44 -6.11 10.42 29.80
C ARG A 44 -5.31 10.68 31.06
N THR A 45 -4.37 11.65 30.99
CA THR A 45 -3.44 11.94 32.08
C THR A 45 -3.89 13.12 32.93
N GLY A 46 -4.67 14.03 32.36
CA GLY A 46 -5.07 15.29 32.97
C GLY A 46 -4.00 16.39 32.90
N ASP A 47 -2.87 16.10 32.23
CA ASP A 47 -1.78 17.06 32.07
C ASP A 47 -2.13 18.13 31.03
N GLU A 48 -1.60 19.34 31.21
CA GLU A 48 -1.71 20.43 30.25
C GLU A 48 -0.78 20.18 29.06
N PHE A 49 -1.25 20.49 27.83
CA PHE A 49 -0.37 20.45 26.64
C PHE A 49 0.70 21.52 26.73
N ASP A 50 1.90 21.22 26.22
CA ASP A 50 3.06 22.11 26.22
C ASP A 50 2.82 23.43 25.49
N ARG A 51 1.86 23.46 24.58
CA ARG A 51 1.52 24.64 23.76
C ARG A 51 0.01 24.84 23.73
N GLU A 52 -0.39 26.10 23.61
CA GLU A 52 -1.78 26.44 23.29
C GLU A 52 -2.14 25.88 21.90
N VAL A 53 -3.35 25.37 21.77
CA VAL A 53 -3.87 24.69 20.58
C VAL A 53 -5.01 25.51 19.99
N THR A 54 -5.05 25.62 18.67
CA THR A 54 -6.15 26.23 17.93
C THR A 54 -7.41 25.35 18.09
N VAL A 55 -8.49 25.95 18.58
CA VAL A 55 -9.78 25.28 18.79
C VAL A 55 -10.85 25.96 18.00
N GLY A 56 -11.66 25.19 17.29
CA GLY A 56 -12.77 25.69 16.49
C GLY A 56 -13.53 24.57 15.80
N TYR A 57 -14.54 24.94 15.05
CA TYR A 57 -15.25 24.02 14.19
C TYR A 57 -14.45 23.80 12.92
N MET A 58 -14.23 22.51 12.58
CA MET A 58 -13.53 22.11 11.37
C MET A 58 -14.42 21.24 10.50
N TYR A 59 -14.48 21.57 9.21
CA TYR A 59 -15.18 20.73 8.24
C TYR A 59 -14.31 19.53 7.89
N MET A 60 -14.79 18.34 8.23
CA MET A 60 -14.03 17.10 8.00
C MET A 60 -14.74 16.23 6.97
N LEU A 61 -13.96 15.73 6.03
CA LEU A 61 -14.40 14.80 4.99
C LEU A 61 -13.74 13.44 5.20
N LYS A 62 -14.53 12.38 5.16
CA LYS A 62 -14.00 11.03 5.02
C LYS A 62 -13.90 10.73 3.52
N LEU A 63 -12.66 10.62 3.03
CA LEU A 63 -12.42 10.30 1.63
C LEU A 63 -12.72 8.82 1.34
N ASN A 64 -13.08 8.54 0.08
CA ASN A 64 -13.43 7.19 -0.36
C ASN A 64 -12.19 6.28 -0.58
N HIS A 65 -11.08 6.59 0.11
CA HIS A 65 -9.87 5.78 0.15
C HIS A 65 -9.88 4.86 1.37
N LEU A 66 -10.89 4.00 1.45
CA LEU A 66 -11.06 3.09 2.57
C LEU A 66 -10.03 1.96 2.53
N VAL A 67 -9.55 1.55 3.68
CA VAL A 67 -8.56 0.47 3.80
C VAL A 67 -9.10 -0.87 3.27
N ASP A 68 -10.36 -1.15 3.46
CA ASP A 68 -11.00 -2.38 2.99
C ASP A 68 -10.92 -2.55 1.48
N ASP A 69 -10.96 -1.43 0.73
CA ASP A 69 -10.82 -1.46 -0.73
C ASP A 69 -9.38 -1.63 -1.19
N LYS A 70 -8.40 -1.35 -0.34
CA LYS A 70 -6.97 -1.37 -0.66
C LYS A 70 -6.23 -2.57 -0.08
N MET A 71 -6.69 -3.07 1.07
CA MET A 71 -6.07 -4.22 1.72
C MET A 71 -6.27 -5.46 0.86
N HIS A 72 -5.17 -6.16 0.59
CA HIS A 72 -5.18 -7.36 -0.22
C HIS A 72 -4.11 -8.34 0.26
N ALA A 73 -4.46 -9.62 0.30
CA ALA A 73 -3.55 -10.73 0.60
C ALA A 73 -3.86 -11.92 -0.30
N ARG A 74 -2.84 -12.72 -0.55
CA ARG A 74 -2.95 -13.94 -1.36
C ARG A 74 -2.04 -15.04 -0.81
N SER A 75 -2.55 -16.25 -0.78
CA SER A 75 -1.72 -17.45 -0.64
C SER A 75 -1.61 -18.17 -1.99
N THR A 76 -2.69 -18.79 -2.43
CA THR A 76 -2.83 -19.40 -3.75
C THR A 76 -4.02 -18.79 -4.46
N GLY A 77 -4.00 -18.77 -5.80
CA GLY A 77 -5.07 -18.17 -6.58
C GLY A 77 -4.90 -18.46 -8.07
N PRO A 78 -5.61 -17.73 -8.94
CA PRO A 78 -5.55 -17.97 -10.38
C PRO A 78 -4.19 -17.57 -10.97
N TYR A 79 -3.81 -18.28 -12.01
CA TYR A 79 -2.57 -18.10 -12.75
C TYR A 79 -2.85 -17.85 -14.23
N SER A 80 -1.92 -17.20 -14.93
CA SER A 80 -1.96 -17.04 -16.38
C SER A 80 -1.83 -18.40 -17.07
N LEU A 81 -2.54 -18.57 -18.18
CA LEU A 81 -2.54 -19.84 -18.92
C LEU A 81 -1.18 -20.15 -19.56
N VAL A 82 -0.54 -19.16 -20.17
CA VAL A 82 0.70 -19.35 -20.94
C VAL A 82 1.92 -19.34 -20.05
N THR A 83 2.10 -18.27 -19.29
CA THR A 83 3.30 -18.07 -18.47
C THR A 83 3.23 -18.73 -17.10
N GLN A 84 2.06 -19.21 -16.67
CA GLN A 84 1.82 -19.78 -15.36
C GLN A 84 2.19 -18.87 -14.19
N GLN A 85 2.26 -17.57 -14.45
CA GLN A 85 2.50 -16.56 -13.43
C GLN A 85 1.19 -16.18 -12.73
N PRO A 86 1.24 -15.75 -11.45
CA PRO A 86 0.07 -15.22 -10.77
C PRO A 86 -0.54 -14.05 -11.52
N LEU A 87 -1.88 -14.00 -11.61
CA LEU A 87 -2.57 -12.83 -12.16
C LEU A 87 -2.36 -11.61 -11.27
N GLY A 88 -2.49 -10.41 -11.83
CA GLY A 88 -2.41 -9.15 -11.10
C GLY A 88 -3.79 -8.64 -10.67
N GLY A 89 -3.79 -7.73 -9.69
CA GLY A 89 -4.97 -7.00 -9.25
C GLY A 89 -5.79 -7.67 -8.14
N LYS A 90 -6.32 -6.83 -7.26
CA LYS A 90 -7.13 -7.27 -6.10
C LYS A 90 -8.41 -8.00 -6.52
N ALA A 91 -9.10 -7.50 -7.55
CA ALA A 91 -10.37 -8.08 -8.03
C ALA A 91 -10.22 -9.52 -8.53
N GLN A 92 -9.06 -9.89 -9.02
CA GLN A 92 -8.74 -11.22 -9.54
C GLN A 92 -8.04 -12.11 -8.49
N PHE A 93 -8.00 -11.68 -7.25
CA PHE A 93 -7.23 -12.35 -6.21
C PHE A 93 -5.78 -12.59 -6.64
N GLY A 94 -5.20 -11.56 -7.27
CA GLY A 94 -3.87 -11.60 -7.88
C GLY A 94 -2.74 -11.37 -6.90
N GLY A 95 -1.51 -11.63 -7.36
CA GLY A 95 -0.29 -11.36 -6.63
C GLY A 95 0.26 -9.95 -6.88
N GLN A 96 1.25 -9.57 -6.10
CA GLN A 96 2.01 -8.34 -6.29
C GLN A 96 3.05 -8.53 -7.38
N ARG A 97 3.31 -7.46 -8.14
CA ARG A 97 4.38 -7.48 -9.13
C ARG A 97 5.74 -7.24 -8.47
N PHE A 98 6.62 -8.20 -8.61
CA PHE A 98 8.03 -8.04 -8.27
C PHE A 98 8.78 -7.64 -9.54
N GLY A 99 9.00 -6.34 -9.72
CA GLY A 99 9.56 -5.79 -10.94
C GLY A 99 11.08 -5.93 -11.03
N GLU A 100 11.65 -5.44 -12.12
CA GLU A 100 13.08 -5.50 -12.38
C GLU A 100 13.91 -4.75 -11.31
N MET A 101 13.43 -3.58 -10.88
CA MET A 101 14.12 -2.80 -9.86
C MET A 101 14.13 -3.50 -8.50
N GLU A 102 13.08 -4.19 -8.13
CA GLU A 102 12.99 -4.99 -6.92
C GLU A 102 13.97 -6.18 -6.95
N VAL A 103 14.15 -6.78 -8.13
CA VAL A 103 15.17 -7.82 -8.36
C VAL A 103 16.57 -7.25 -8.13
N TRP A 104 16.88 -6.07 -8.66
CA TRP A 104 18.16 -5.39 -8.43
C TRP A 104 18.42 -5.12 -6.94
N ALA A 105 17.40 -4.80 -6.19
CA ALA A 105 17.54 -4.61 -4.74
C ALA A 105 17.97 -5.89 -4.03
N LEU A 106 17.38 -7.04 -4.39
CA LEU A 106 17.81 -8.33 -3.82
C LEU A 106 19.22 -8.74 -4.27
N GLU A 107 19.57 -8.45 -5.51
CA GLU A 107 20.93 -8.67 -6.04
C GLU A 107 21.96 -7.84 -5.28
N ALA A 108 21.65 -6.58 -4.98
CA ALA A 108 22.53 -5.69 -4.21
C ALA A 108 22.80 -6.19 -2.79
N TYR A 109 21.82 -6.86 -2.16
CA TYR A 109 22.00 -7.51 -0.87
C TYR A 109 22.68 -8.88 -0.96
N GLY A 110 22.83 -9.45 -2.15
CA GLY A 110 23.34 -10.81 -2.32
C GLY A 110 22.39 -11.89 -1.80
N ALA A 111 21.08 -11.59 -1.70
CA ALA A 111 20.05 -12.50 -1.19
C ALA A 111 19.63 -13.51 -2.26
N SER A 112 20.52 -14.43 -2.64
CA SER A 112 20.31 -15.36 -3.76
C SER A 112 19.18 -16.34 -3.53
N TYR A 113 19.04 -16.92 -2.35
CA TYR A 113 17.97 -17.86 -2.02
C TYR A 113 16.59 -17.19 -2.02
N THR A 114 16.49 -15.98 -1.50
CA THR A 114 15.25 -15.21 -1.54
C THR A 114 14.84 -14.88 -2.97
N LEU A 115 15.81 -14.48 -3.80
CA LEU A 115 15.56 -14.20 -5.22
C LEU A 115 15.12 -15.48 -5.96
N GLN A 116 15.76 -16.61 -5.72
CA GLN A 116 15.39 -17.90 -6.30
C GLN A 116 13.96 -18.29 -5.90
N GLU A 117 13.60 -18.12 -4.65
CA GLU A 117 12.25 -18.38 -4.17
C GLU A 117 11.20 -17.49 -4.87
N MET A 118 11.49 -16.20 -5.01
CA MET A 118 10.60 -15.24 -5.70
C MET A 118 10.40 -15.59 -7.17
N LEU A 119 11.44 -16.09 -7.85
CA LEU A 119 11.40 -16.41 -9.26
C LEU A 119 10.79 -17.79 -9.58
N THR A 120 10.77 -18.70 -8.64
CA THR A 120 10.36 -20.10 -8.85
C THR A 120 9.09 -20.47 -8.10
N VAL A 121 9.21 -20.90 -6.86
CA VAL A 121 8.09 -21.46 -6.07
C VAL A 121 6.97 -20.48 -5.77
N LYS A 122 7.26 -19.20 -5.71
CA LYS A 122 6.27 -18.13 -5.54
C LYS A 122 5.65 -17.63 -6.84
N SER A 123 6.18 -18.02 -7.99
CA SER A 123 5.77 -17.51 -9.29
C SER A 123 5.29 -18.62 -10.21
N ASP A 124 6.14 -19.06 -11.14
CA ASP A 124 5.75 -19.86 -12.31
C ASP A 124 6.28 -21.30 -12.34
N ASP A 125 6.97 -21.74 -11.31
CA ASP A 125 7.33 -23.16 -11.15
C ASP A 125 6.14 -23.97 -10.67
N VAL A 126 5.43 -24.60 -11.61
CA VAL A 126 4.17 -25.35 -11.34
C VAL A 126 4.38 -26.48 -10.33
N ASN A 127 5.44 -27.27 -10.51
CA ASN A 127 5.73 -28.40 -9.63
C ASN A 127 6.28 -27.94 -8.28
N GLY A 128 7.18 -26.96 -8.30
CA GLY A 128 7.79 -26.41 -7.10
C GLY A 128 6.78 -25.76 -6.17
N ARG A 129 5.83 -24.96 -6.69
CA ARG A 129 4.79 -24.34 -5.85
C ARG A 129 3.86 -25.36 -5.20
N THR A 130 3.54 -26.46 -5.89
CA THR A 130 2.71 -27.52 -5.32
C THR A 130 3.43 -28.29 -4.22
N LYS A 131 4.70 -28.63 -4.45
CA LYS A 131 5.55 -29.26 -3.43
C LYS A 131 5.73 -28.35 -2.21
N MET A 132 6.01 -27.06 -2.45
CA MET A 132 6.20 -26.09 -1.37
C MET A 132 4.97 -25.95 -0.50
N TYR A 133 3.77 -25.87 -1.11
CA TYR A 133 2.53 -25.82 -0.37
C TYR A 133 2.31 -27.08 0.48
N LYS A 134 2.59 -28.26 -0.08
CA LYS A 134 2.54 -29.52 0.66
C LYS A 134 3.52 -29.53 1.82
N ASN A 135 4.76 -29.11 1.59
CA ASN A 135 5.79 -29.05 2.62
C ASN A 135 5.39 -28.13 3.78
N ILE A 136 4.76 -26.99 3.48
CA ILE A 136 4.24 -26.08 4.52
C ILE A 136 3.15 -26.76 5.36
N VAL A 137 2.25 -27.51 4.73
CA VAL A 137 1.18 -28.25 5.44
C VAL A 137 1.77 -29.37 6.30
N ASP A 138 2.82 -30.05 5.81
CA ASP A 138 3.49 -31.15 6.50
C ASP A 138 4.56 -30.65 7.52
N ASP A 139 4.69 -29.33 7.70
CA ASP A 139 5.70 -28.69 8.57
C ASP A 139 7.17 -29.05 8.18
N ASP A 140 7.39 -29.33 6.90
CA ASP A 140 8.73 -29.52 6.33
C ASP A 140 9.19 -28.22 5.65
N HIS A 141 10.32 -27.68 6.08
CA HIS A 141 10.83 -26.39 5.58
C HIS A 141 11.79 -26.51 4.39
N LYS A 142 11.75 -27.62 3.66
CA LYS A 142 12.57 -27.83 2.47
C LYS A 142 11.97 -27.12 1.27
N MET A 143 12.80 -26.37 0.56
CA MET A 143 12.50 -25.76 -0.71
C MET A 143 13.27 -26.49 -1.82
N GLU A 144 12.54 -27.03 -2.78
CA GLU A 144 13.10 -27.66 -3.98
C GLU A 144 12.64 -26.86 -5.20
N PRO A 145 13.41 -25.84 -5.62
CA PRO A 145 13.05 -25.04 -6.80
C PRO A 145 13.27 -25.86 -8.08
N GLY A 146 12.34 -25.73 -9.01
CA GLY A 146 12.46 -26.27 -10.36
C GLY A 146 12.77 -25.18 -11.38
N MET A 147 12.40 -25.44 -12.63
CA MET A 147 12.57 -24.48 -13.72
C MET A 147 11.30 -23.64 -13.90
N PRO A 148 11.42 -22.31 -14.03
CA PRO A 148 10.29 -21.45 -14.35
C PRO A 148 9.65 -21.79 -15.69
N GLU A 149 8.31 -21.87 -15.73
CA GLU A 149 7.59 -22.18 -16.98
C GLU A 149 7.74 -21.09 -18.06
N SER A 150 7.90 -19.84 -17.63
CA SER A 150 8.20 -18.73 -18.55
C SER A 150 9.51 -18.93 -19.30
N PHE A 151 10.49 -19.59 -18.71
CA PHE A 151 11.74 -19.96 -19.40
C PHE A 151 11.50 -21.02 -20.47
N ASN A 152 10.65 -22.01 -20.21
CA ASN A 152 10.25 -23.00 -21.23
C ASN A 152 9.53 -22.35 -22.40
N VAL A 153 8.67 -21.36 -22.15
CA VAL A 153 8.02 -20.57 -23.20
C VAL A 153 9.04 -19.84 -24.05
N LEU A 154 10.04 -19.19 -23.41
CA LEU A 154 11.14 -18.50 -24.10
C LEU A 154 11.91 -19.46 -25.03
N LEU A 155 12.26 -20.65 -24.55
CA LEU A 155 12.95 -21.66 -25.37
C LEU A 155 12.13 -22.06 -26.60
N LYS A 156 10.82 -22.23 -26.44
CA LYS A 156 9.93 -22.58 -27.57
C LYS A 156 9.81 -21.43 -28.57
N GLU A 157 9.75 -20.20 -28.09
CA GLU A 157 9.74 -19.01 -28.95
C GLU A 157 11.03 -18.87 -29.74
N MET A 158 12.19 -19.09 -29.11
CA MET A 158 13.50 -19.06 -29.80
C MET A 158 13.61 -20.17 -30.84
N ARG A 159 13.17 -21.37 -30.53
CA ARG A 159 13.11 -22.49 -31.51
C ARG A 159 12.19 -22.16 -32.68
N SER A 160 11.11 -21.45 -32.47
CA SER A 160 10.20 -21.01 -33.54
C SER A 160 10.85 -20.03 -34.52
N LEU A 161 11.90 -19.30 -34.10
CA LEU A 161 12.71 -18.46 -34.92
C LEU A 161 13.82 -19.20 -35.70
N GLY A 162 13.86 -20.54 -35.58
CA GLY A 162 14.87 -21.38 -36.23
C GLY A 162 16.21 -21.47 -35.51
N ILE A 163 16.27 -21.01 -34.25
CA ILE A 163 17.46 -21.13 -33.39
C ILE A 163 17.38 -22.46 -32.65
N ASP A 164 18.40 -23.28 -32.81
CA ASP A 164 18.49 -24.55 -32.06
C ASP A 164 19.10 -24.31 -30.69
N ILE A 165 18.35 -24.67 -29.67
CA ILE A 165 18.75 -24.49 -28.26
C ILE A 165 18.47 -25.78 -27.51
N GLU A 166 19.50 -26.33 -26.89
CA GLU A 166 19.41 -27.48 -25.99
C GLU A 166 19.89 -27.09 -24.60
N LEU A 167 19.24 -27.67 -23.58
CA LEU A 167 19.69 -27.55 -22.20
C LEU A 167 20.57 -28.76 -21.89
N GLU A 168 21.81 -28.53 -21.56
CA GLU A 168 22.70 -29.58 -21.06
C GLU A 168 22.45 -29.76 -19.56
N HIS A 169 22.27 -30.98 -19.15
CA HIS A 169 22.20 -31.36 -17.74
C HIS A 169 23.51 -32.09 -17.40
N ASP A 170 24.26 -31.52 -16.47
CA ASP A 170 25.44 -32.16 -15.86
C ASP A 170 25.04 -33.30 -14.92
#